data_3ca2c37c761ed3f08df7544a64a95a44
#
_entry.id   3ca2c37c761ed3f08df7544a64a95a44
#
_cell.length_a   1.000
_cell.length_b   1.000
_cell.length_c   1.000
_cell.angle_alpha   90.00
_cell.angle_beta   90.00
_cell.angle_gamma   90.00
#
_symmetry.space_group_name_H-M   'P 1'
#
loop_
_entity.id
_entity.type
_entity.pdbx_description
1 polymer ?
#
loop_
_entity_poly.entity_id
_entity_poly.type
_entity_poly.pdbx_seq_one_letter_code
_entity_poly.pdbx_strand_id
1 'polypeptide(L)'
;MRPDIILMDEPASALDPIATQRIEELVYDLKKSYTIVIVTHNMQQAARVSDHTAFFWLGRLVEYDRTEKIFTAPAEKLTEDYVTGRFG
;
A
#
# COMPACT_ATOMS: atom_id res chain seq x y z
N MET A 1 21.38 -11.86 -12.65
CA MET A 1 20.60 -12.37 -11.49
C MET A 1 19.27 -11.64 -11.42
N ARG A 2 18.18 -12.36 -11.30
CA ARG A 2 16.86 -11.75 -11.17
C ARG A 2 16.65 -11.27 -9.74
N PRO A 3 16.16 -10.05 -9.53
CA PRO A 3 15.74 -9.63 -8.19
C PRO A 3 14.49 -10.39 -7.77
N ASP A 4 14.42 -10.78 -6.50
CA ASP A 4 13.21 -11.39 -5.95
C ASP A 4 12.26 -10.35 -5.37
N ILE A 5 12.78 -9.19 -5.01
CA ILE A 5 12.02 -8.11 -4.38
C ILE A 5 12.22 -6.83 -5.18
N ILE A 6 11.12 -6.14 -5.46
CA ILE A 6 11.14 -4.83 -6.10
C ILE A 6 10.55 -3.82 -5.12
N LEU A 7 11.30 -2.75 -4.87
CA LEU A 7 10.86 -1.66 -4.00
C LEU A 7 10.41 -0.48 -4.85
N MET A 8 9.20 0.00 -4.59
CA MET A 8 8.64 1.19 -5.25
C MET A 8 8.28 2.22 -4.20
N ASP A 9 8.75 3.45 -4.39
CA ASP A 9 8.48 4.56 -3.46
C ASP A 9 7.58 5.58 -4.15
N GLU A 10 6.34 5.71 -3.67
CA GLU A 10 5.32 6.59 -4.24
C GLU A 10 5.20 6.45 -5.76
N PRO A 11 4.97 5.22 -6.28
CA PRO A 11 5.09 4.98 -7.73
C PRO A 11 4.08 5.74 -8.58
N ALA A 12 2.96 6.17 -8.01
CA ALA A 12 1.93 6.89 -8.75
C ALA A 12 1.77 8.33 -8.27
N SER A 13 2.72 8.84 -7.48
CA SER A 13 2.68 10.20 -6.96
C SER A 13 2.68 11.22 -8.11
N ALA A 14 1.76 12.18 -8.07
CA ALA A 14 1.64 13.27 -9.05
C ALA A 14 1.29 12.82 -10.47
N LEU A 15 0.86 11.57 -10.67
CA LEU A 15 0.41 11.09 -11.97
C LEU A 15 -1.09 11.32 -12.15
N ASP A 16 -1.52 11.47 -13.41
CA ASP A 16 -2.94 11.55 -13.72
C ASP A 16 -3.62 10.18 -13.55
N PRO A 17 -4.97 10.12 -13.56
CA PRO A 17 -5.68 8.85 -13.33
C PRO A 17 -5.33 7.75 -14.33
N ILE A 18 -5.07 8.09 -15.58
CA ILE A 18 -4.74 7.08 -16.61
C ILE A 18 -3.36 6.51 -16.35
N ALA A 19 -2.38 7.38 -16.07
CA ALA A 19 -1.01 6.92 -15.77
C ALA A 19 -0.98 6.13 -14.47
N THR A 20 -1.76 6.53 -13.47
CA THR A 20 -1.87 5.79 -12.22
C THR A 20 -2.41 4.39 -12.46
N GLN A 21 -3.44 4.25 -13.30
CA GLN A 21 -4.00 2.95 -13.63
C GLN A 21 -2.96 2.04 -14.30
N ARG A 22 -2.15 2.59 -15.20
CA ARG A 22 -1.10 1.82 -15.87
C ARG A 22 -0.04 1.33 -14.90
N ILE A 23 0.34 2.15 -13.93
CA ILE A 23 1.28 1.75 -12.89
C ILE A 23 0.68 0.61 -12.05
N GLU A 24 -0.59 0.71 -11.70
CA GLU A 24 -1.26 -0.35 -10.91
C GLU A 24 -1.35 -1.64 -11.70
N GLU A 25 -1.61 -1.59 -12.99
CA GLU A 25 -1.61 -2.77 -13.86
C GLU A 25 -0.21 -3.40 -13.93
N LEU A 26 0.82 -2.58 -14.02
CA LEU A 26 2.20 -3.06 -14.02
C LEU A 26 2.54 -3.77 -12.72
N VAL A 27 2.15 -3.21 -11.58
CA VAL A 27 2.34 -3.83 -10.27
C VAL A 27 1.63 -5.18 -10.23
N TYR A 28 0.39 -5.23 -10.71
CA TYR A 28 -0.39 -6.46 -10.74
C TYR A 28 0.30 -7.56 -11.54
N ASP A 29 0.88 -7.20 -12.68
CA ASP A 29 1.61 -8.17 -13.49
C ASP A 29 2.92 -8.60 -12.85
N LEU A 30 3.68 -7.65 -12.30
CA LEU A 30 4.98 -7.93 -11.70
C LEU A 30 4.87 -8.81 -10.45
N LYS A 31 3.80 -8.69 -9.68
CA LYS A 31 3.66 -9.47 -8.45
C LYS A 31 3.52 -10.97 -8.72
N LYS A 32 3.23 -11.37 -9.93
CA LYS A 32 3.17 -12.79 -10.32
C LYS A 32 4.55 -13.43 -10.30
N SER A 33 5.60 -12.64 -10.47
CA SER A 33 6.98 -13.13 -10.55
C SER A 33 7.87 -12.59 -9.44
N TYR A 34 7.47 -11.51 -8.78
CA TYR A 34 8.29 -10.81 -7.80
C TYR A 34 7.47 -10.47 -6.57
N THR A 35 8.17 -10.30 -5.45
CA THR A 35 7.58 -9.66 -4.27
C THR A 35 7.72 -8.14 -4.45
N ILE A 36 6.62 -7.43 -4.37
CA ILE A 36 6.61 -5.97 -4.57
C ILE A 36 6.38 -5.32 -3.21
N VAL A 37 7.24 -4.38 -2.85
CA VAL A 37 7.08 -3.54 -1.65
C VAL A 37 6.84 -2.12 -2.12
N ILE A 38 5.70 -1.55 -1.74
CA ILE A 38 5.32 -0.18 -2.11
C ILE A 38 5.26 0.67 -0.86
N VAL A 39 5.94 1.80 -0.89
CA VAL A 39 5.84 2.83 0.15
C VAL A 39 4.99 3.96 -0.43
N THR A 40 3.86 4.25 0.22
CA THR A 40 2.94 5.26 -0.31
C THR A 40 2.13 5.90 0.81
N HIS A 41 1.76 7.16 0.59
CA HIS A 41 0.77 7.87 1.42
C HIS A 41 -0.63 7.77 0.83
N ASN A 42 -0.76 7.15 -0.34
CA ASN A 42 -2.05 7.01 -1.00
C ASN A 42 -2.73 5.73 -0.54
N MET A 43 -3.65 5.88 0.43
CA MET A 43 -4.36 4.74 1.02
C MET A 43 -5.23 4.00 0.00
N GLN A 44 -5.82 4.73 -0.94
CA GLN A 44 -6.67 4.12 -1.95
C GLN A 44 -5.85 3.20 -2.86
N GLN A 45 -4.65 3.64 -3.25
CA GLN A 45 -3.76 2.81 -4.03
C GLN A 45 -3.32 1.57 -3.25
N ALA A 46 -2.93 1.74 -1.99
CA ALA A 46 -2.55 0.61 -1.15
C ALA A 46 -3.68 -0.41 -1.05
N ALA A 47 -4.92 0.07 -0.87
CA ALA A 47 -6.08 -0.83 -0.76
C ALA A 47 -6.33 -1.60 -2.05
N ARG A 48 -6.07 -0.99 -3.21
CA ARG A 48 -6.34 -1.63 -4.50
C ARG A 48 -5.29 -2.64 -4.91
N VAL A 49 -4.01 -2.36 -4.65
CA VAL A 49 -2.93 -3.12 -5.28
C VAL A 49 -2.23 -4.09 -4.35
N SER A 50 -2.36 -3.94 -3.03
CA SER A 50 -1.57 -4.75 -2.10
C SER A 50 -2.37 -5.92 -1.54
N ASP A 51 -1.64 -7.01 -1.25
CA ASP A 51 -2.19 -8.19 -0.58
C ASP A 51 -2.08 -8.06 0.93
N HIS A 52 -1.00 -7.41 1.40
CA HIS A 52 -0.75 -7.13 2.80
C HIS A 52 -0.37 -5.67 2.95
N THR A 53 -0.71 -5.07 4.07
CA THR A 53 -0.43 -3.67 4.35
C THR A 53 0.19 -3.53 5.73
N ALA A 54 1.27 -2.75 5.79
CA ALA A 54 1.91 -2.36 7.04
C ALA A 54 1.64 -0.88 7.27
N PHE A 55 1.08 -0.55 8.43
CA PHE A 55 0.82 0.84 8.79
C PHE A 55 1.90 1.32 9.75
N PHE A 56 2.60 2.38 9.37
CA PHE A 56 3.64 3.03 10.18
C PHE A 56 3.17 4.39 10.63
N TRP A 57 3.49 4.73 11.87
CA TRP A 57 3.21 6.04 12.45
C TRP A 57 4.42 6.50 13.23
N LEU A 58 4.95 7.67 12.86
CA LEU A 58 6.12 8.27 13.52
C LEU A 58 7.30 7.27 13.64
N GLY A 59 7.59 6.58 12.56
CA GLY A 59 8.72 5.64 12.48
C GLY A 59 8.49 4.30 13.18
N ARG A 60 7.28 4.03 13.65
CA ARG A 60 6.96 2.77 14.32
C ARG A 60 5.96 1.97 13.51
N LEU A 61 6.18 0.66 13.43
CA LEU A 61 5.18 -0.24 12.86
C LEU A 61 4.03 -0.38 13.85
N VAL A 62 2.86 0.08 13.46
CA VAL A 62 1.66 0.03 14.30
C VAL A 62 0.91 -1.27 14.08
N GLU A 63 0.70 -1.63 12.81
CA GLU A 63 -0.06 -2.83 12.49
C GLU A 63 0.37 -3.36 11.13
N TYR A 64 0.39 -4.70 11.01
CA TYR A 64 0.65 -5.40 9.76
C TYR A 64 -0.31 -6.55 9.63
N ASP A 65 -1.06 -6.58 8.55
CA ASP A 65 -2.01 -7.66 8.30
C ASP A 65 -2.40 -7.67 6.82
N ARG A 66 -3.30 -8.57 6.47
CA ARG A 66 -3.89 -8.57 5.14
C ARG A 66 -4.55 -7.23 4.87
N THR A 67 -4.41 -6.77 3.64
CA THR A 67 -4.93 -5.45 3.25
C THR A 67 -6.41 -5.29 3.55
N GLU A 68 -7.21 -6.31 3.25
CA GLU A 68 -8.64 -6.27 3.53
C GLU A 68 -8.90 -5.99 5.01
N LYS A 69 -8.19 -6.67 5.90
CA LYS A 69 -8.37 -6.49 7.33
C LYS A 69 -7.95 -5.09 7.79
N ILE A 70 -6.83 -4.59 7.29
CA ILE A 70 -6.35 -3.25 7.65
C ILE A 70 -7.39 -2.17 7.31
N PHE A 71 -8.05 -2.28 6.18
CA PHE A 71 -8.97 -1.25 5.71
C PHE A 71 -10.41 -1.44 6.15
N THR A 72 -10.78 -2.60 6.69
CA THR A 72 -12.17 -2.86 7.11
C THR A 72 -12.32 -3.13 8.60
N ALA A 73 -11.36 -3.80 9.22
CA ALA A 73 -11.45 -4.22 10.63
C ALA A 73 -10.07 -4.28 11.28
N PRO A 74 -9.34 -3.13 11.31
CA PRO A 74 -8.01 -3.13 11.91
C PRO A 74 -8.07 -3.41 13.41
N ALA A 75 -7.00 -4.01 13.93
CA ALA A 75 -6.89 -4.35 15.34
C ALA A 75 -6.55 -3.14 16.21
N GLU A 76 -5.83 -2.15 15.63
CA GLU A 76 -5.34 -1.00 16.36
C GLU A 76 -6.21 0.22 16.13
N LYS A 77 -6.53 0.94 17.20
CA LYS A 77 -7.32 2.17 17.11
C LYS A 77 -6.66 3.22 16.22
N LEU A 78 -5.34 3.33 16.30
CA LEU A 78 -4.61 4.29 15.50
C LEU A 78 -4.74 4.00 14.00
N THR A 79 -4.70 2.72 13.62
CA THR A 79 -4.93 2.31 12.24
C THR A 79 -6.34 2.67 11.79
N GLU A 80 -7.33 2.37 12.62
CA GLU A 80 -8.72 2.70 12.33
C GLU A 80 -8.90 4.20 12.10
N ASP A 81 -8.31 5.02 12.97
CA ASP A 81 -8.41 6.47 12.83
C ASP A 81 -7.77 6.97 11.54
N TYR A 82 -6.64 6.36 11.15
CA TYR A 82 -5.95 6.74 9.92
C TYR A 82 -6.76 6.36 8.68
N VAL A 83 -7.24 5.12 8.61
CA VAL A 83 -7.95 4.66 7.41
C VAL A 83 -9.34 5.28 7.29
N THR A 84 -9.93 5.74 8.39
CA THR A 84 -11.22 6.43 8.35
C THR A 84 -11.08 7.95 8.22
N GLY A 85 -9.87 8.47 8.16
CA GLY A 85 -9.63 9.90 7.99
C GLY A 85 -9.92 10.74 9.24
N ARG A 86 -9.86 10.13 10.42
CA ARG A 86 -10.12 10.85 11.68
C ARG A 86 -8.94 11.65 12.20
N PHE A 87 -7.83 11.61 11.51
CA PHE A 87 -6.71 12.48 11.83
C PHE A 87 -6.96 13.83 11.19
N GLY A 88 -7.18 14.76 12.00
CA GLY A 88 -7.21 16.13 11.73
C GLY A 88 -7.79 16.72 10.55
#